data_c679e0f98f2c917073bde76dfe20d1c9
#
_entry.id   c679e0f98f2c917073bde76dfe20d1c9
#
_cell.length_a   1.000
_cell.length_b   1.000
_cell.length_c   1.000
_cell.angle_alpha   90.00
_cell.angle_beta   90.00
_cell.angle_gamma   90.00
#
_symmetry.space_group_name_H-M   'P 1'
#
loop_
_entity.id
_entity.type
_entity.pdbx_description
1 polymer ?
#
loop_
_entity_poly.entity_id
_entity_poly.type
_entity_poly.pdbx_seq_one_letter_code
_entity_poly.pdbx_strand_id
1 'polypeptide(L)'
;MKDPLLFTPGPLITSATVKAAMQRDIGSRDADFIELLASIRSELLRIAGVSRDQGYEAVLMQGSGTFGLESVISSVIPPEGRFVVLANGAYGERMAAIAERLGISTRLARWPENESPDPARVQHLIEEEPAATHVAIVHCETTTGILNPIDEIAHIVKAAGREFIVDAMSSFGGVPIDLNKLEIDYVISSPNKCLESVPGFSFVLARRAVLETTKDCARSVSLDLFAQWEGLERNGQFRFTPPTHALLAFARALEELREEGGVSARAARYRANHEALRTGMNELGFAEYLPGERQSNIITAFRYPDDPNFRFEDFYHYLRARGFVIYPGKLSRAHCFRIGTIGRINEQDVRDLVAAIGRYARLKPSYVSATI
;
A
#
# COMPACT_ATOMS: atom_id res chain seq x y z
N MET A 1 4.74 28.26 -11.41
CA MET A 1 4.24 28.01 -10.04
C MET A 1 4.92 26.73 -9.56
N LYS A 2 5.52 26.70 -8.38
CA LYS A 2 6.14 25.47 -7.82
C LYS A 2 5.00 24.51 -7.43
N ASP A 3 5.14 23.23 -7.78
CA ASP A 3 4.17 22.21 -7.37
C ASP A 3 4.09 22.15 -5.85
N PRO A 4 2.89 21.90 -5.27
CA PRO A 4 2.76 21.75 -3.82
C PRO A 4 3.42 20.47 -3.32
N LEU A 5 3.87 20.49 -2.07
CA LEU A 5 4.30 19.29 -1.36
C LEU A 5 3.09 18.44 -0.96
N LEU A 6 3.11 17.17 -1.38
CA LEU A 6 2.01 16.23 -1.13
C LEU A 6 2.32 15.40 0.13
N PHE A 7 1.68 15.75 1.23
CA PHE A 7 1.69 14.98 2.47
C PHE A 7 0.50 14.00 2.49
N THR A 8 0.52 13.10 1.53
CA THR A 8 -0.59 12.16 1.23
C THR A 8 -0.08 10.72 1.25
N PRO A 9 -0.95 9.72 1.43
CA PRO A 9 -0.55 8.31 1.39
C PRO A 9 -0.36 7.77 -0.04
N GLY A 10 -0.41 8.64 -1.03
CA GLY A 10 -0.31 8.35 -2.47
C GLY A 10 -1.61 8.69 -3.22
N PRO A 11 -1.47 9.24 -4.45
CA PRO A 11 -0.23 9.61 -5.12
C PRO A 11 0.61 10.60 -4.32
N LEU A 12 1.94 10.51 -4.47
CA LEU A 12 2.92 11.24 -3.68
C LEU A 12 3.90 12.03 -4.58
N ILE A 13 4.86 12.72 -3.98
CA ILE A 13 5.90 13.43 -4.72
C ILE A 13 6.93 12.42 -5.23
N THR A 14 7.11 12.40 -6.55
CA THR A 14 8.19 11.69 -7.22
C THR A 14 9.38 12.61 -7.47
N SER A 15 10.57 12.05 -7.68
CA SER A 15 11.77 12.81 -8.03
C SER A 15 11.68 13.44 -9.44
N ALA A 16 12.55 14.39 -9.72
CA ALA A 16 12.67 14.96 -11.05
C ALA A 16 13.13 13.91 -12.08
N THR A 17 14.01 12.99 -11.69
CA THR A 17 14.55 11.94 -12.56
C THR A 17 13.50 10.88 -12.91
N VAL A 18 12.63 10.50 -11.96
CA VAL A 18 11.46 9.64 -12.22
C VAL A 18 10.51 10.30 -13.22
N LYS A 19 10.22 11.60 -13.08
CA LYS A 19 9.39 12.35 -14.04
C LYS A 19 10.06 12.45 -15.42
N ALA A 20 11.37 12.69 -15.47
CA ALA A 20 12.14 12.79 -16.72
C ALA A 20 12.17 11.44 -17.48
N ALA A 21 12.20 10.32 -16.78
CA ALA A 21 12.16 8.98 -17.40
C ALA A 21 10.91 8.73 -18.27
N MET A 22 9.81 9.47 -18.02
CA MET A 22 8.58 9.38 -18.80
C MET A 22 8.60 10.17 -20.12
N GLN A 23 9.63 10.97 -20.38
CA GLN A 23 9.65 11.93 -21.52
C GLN A 23 10.12 11.27 -22.83
N ARG A 24 10.24 9.96 -22.90
CA ARG A 24 10.58 9.23 -24.12
C ARG A 24 9.55 8.18 -24.44
N ASP A 25 9.31 7.98 -25.71
CA ASP A 25 8.51 6.87 -26.21
C ASP A 25 9.38 5.61 -26.31
N ILE A 26 8.74 4.44 -26.11
CA ILE A 26 9.36 3.13 -26.29
C ILE A 26 8.33 2.14 -26.81
N GLY A 27 8.73 1.28 -27.74
CA GLY A 27 7.86 0.25 -28.30
C GLY A 27 7.66 -0.89 -27.31
N SER A 28 6.42 -1.28 -27.08
CA SER A 28 6.08 -2.33 -26.09
C SER A 28 6.56 -3.75 -26.45
N ARG A 29 7.12 -3.93 -27.65
CA ARG A 29 7.67 -5.20 -28.15
C ARG A 29 9.15 -5.12 -28.47
N ASP A 30 9.77 -3.96 -28.24
CA ASP A 30 11.19 -3.76 -28.46
C ASP A 30 12.00 -4.53 -27.42
N ALA A 31 13.19 -4.98 -27.82
CA ALA A 31 14.08 -5.75 -26.95
C ALA A 31 14.41 -4.98 -25.66
N ASP A 32 14.70 -3.67 -25.77
CA ASP A 32 14.99 -2.80 -24.62
C ASP A 32 13.83 -2.77 -23.61
N PHE A 33 12.58 -2.78 -24.10
CA PHE A 33 11.43 -2.77 -23.19
C PHE A 33 11.21 -4.14 -22.53
N ILE A 34 11.45 -5.23 -23.26
CA ILE A 34 11.37 -6.59 -22.72
C ILE A 34 12.44 -6.77 -21.62
N GLU A 35 13.66 -6.28 -21.85
CA GLU A 35 14.74 -6.32 -20.87
C GLU A 35 14.42 -5.44 -19.64
N LEU A 36 13.84 -4.26 -19.85
CA LEU A 36 13.35 -3.40 -18.76
C LEU A 36 12.32 -4.14 -17.90
N LEU A 37 11.36 -4.84 -18.48
CA LEU A 37 10.36 -5.62 -17.75
C LEU A 37 10.99 -6.75 -16.94
N ALA A 38 11.94 -7.47 -17.52
CA ALA A 38 12.68 -8.53 -16.84
C ALA A 38 13.46 -7.96 -15.62
N SER A 39 14.12 -6.82 -15.80
CA SER A 39 14.83 -6.12 -14.74
C SER A 39 13.89 -5.67 -13.60
N ILE A 40 12.76 -5.06 -13.94
CA ILE A 40 11.75 -4.65 -12.96
C ILE A 40 11.25 -5.85 -12.15
N ARG A 41 10.90 -6.96 -12.82
CA ARG A 41 10.41 -8.18 -12.16
C ARG A 41 11.45 -8.75 -11.20
N SER A 42 12.71 -8.82 -11.63
CA SER A 42 13.81 -9.30 -10.81
C SER A 42 14.05 -8.42 -9.58
N GLU A 43 14.01 -7.09 -9.76
CA GLU A 43 14.23 -6.14 -8.67
C GLU A 43 13.08 -6.16 -7.65
N LEU A 44 11.82 -6.33 -8.08
CA LEU A 44 10.69 -6.50 -7.18
C LEU A 44 10.83 -7.73 -6.28
N LEU A 45 11.28 -8.86 -6.82
CA LEU A 45 11.57 -10.06 -6.04
C LEU A 45 12.71 -9.82 -5.03
N ARG A 46 13.78 -9.15 -5.47
CA ARG A 46 14.89 -8.79 -4.59
C ARG A 46 14.46 -7.90 -3.41
N ILE A 47 13.58 -6.92 -3.66
CA ILE A 47 13.00 -6.06 -2.62
C ILE A 47 12.21 -6.88 -1.59
N ALA A 48 11.56 -7.95 -2.02
CA ALA A 48 10.79 -8.85 -1.19
C ALA A 48 11.62 -9.96 -0.50
N GLY A 49 12.94 -9.96 -0.66
CA GLY A 49 13.84 -10.95 -0.07
C GLY A 49 13.78 -12.33 -0.72
N VAL A 50 13.30 -12.42 -1.96
CA VAL A 50 13.13 -13.68 -2.70
C VAL A 50 13.66 -13.59 -4.14
N SER A 51 13.69 -14.74 -4.82
CA SER A 51 14.12 -14.86 -6.22
C SER A 51 13.27 -15.89 -6.97
N ARG A 52 13.43 -15.94 -8.28
CA ARG A 52 12.83 -16.97 -9.14
C ARG A 52 13.32 -18.37 -8.80
N ASP A 53 14.59 -18.51 -8.41
CA ASP A 53 15.16 -19.80 -8.01
C ASP A 53 14.58 -20.32 -6.70
N GLN A 54 14.07 -19.43 -5.86
CA GLN A 54 13.32 -19.75 -4.65
C GLN A 54 11.81 -19.99 -4.91
N GLY A 55 11.39 -20.02 -6.18
CA GLY A 55 10.02 -20.32 -6.57
C GLY A 55 9.04 -19.14 -6.48
N TYR A 56 9.52 -17.90 -6.60
CA TYR A 56 8.66 -16.71 -6.63
C TYR A 56 8.65 -16.03 -8.00
N GLU A 57 7.51 -15.44 -8.35
CA GLU A 57 7.30 -14.70 -9.58
C GLU A 57 6.76 -13.29 -9.30
N ALA A 58 7.18 -12.33 -10.13
CA ALA A 58 6.60 -10.99 -10.15
C ALA A 58 5.75 -10.82 -11.41
N VAL A 59 4.45 -10.60 -11.25
CA VAL A 59 3.49 -10.43 -12.33
C VAL A 59 3.06 -8.97 -12.37
N LEU A 60 3.32 -8.30 -13.49
CA LEU A 60 2.93 -6.91 -13.70
C LEU A 60 1.54 -6.85 -14.34
N MET A 61 0.61 -6.07 -13.75
CA MET A 61 -0.77 -5.94 -14.19
C MET A 61 -1.08 -4.48 -14.54
N GLN A 62 -1.78 -4.23 -15.63
CA GLN A 62 -2.27 -2.89 -15.95
C GLN A 62 -3.29 -2.41 -14.92
N GLY A 63 -3.38 -1.11 -14.74
CA GLY A 63 -4.35 -0.48 -13.85
C GLY A 63 -3.81 -0.18 -12.45
N SER A 64 -4.66 0.40 -11.62
CA SER A 64 -4.29 0.77 -10.25
C SER A 64 -4.11 -0.46 -9.36
N GLY A 65 -3.60 -0.26 -8.14
CA GLY A 65 -3.50 -1.32 -7.15
C GLY A 65 -4.81 -2.10 -6.92
N THR A 66 -5.97 -1.44 -6.99
CA THR A 66 -7.27 -2.12 -6.89
C THR A 66 -7.49 -3.11 -8.04
N PHE A 67 -7.02 -2.83 -9.26
CA PHE A 67 -7.07 -3.76 -10.38
C PHE A 67 -6.20 -4.99 -10.13
N GLY A 68 -4.99 -4.80 -9.57
CA GLY A 68 -4.13 -5.92 -9.16
C GLY A 68 -4.75 -6.78 -8.05
N LEU A 69 -5.40 -6.15 -7.08
CA LEU A 69 -6.12 -6.84 -6.03
C LEU A 69 -7.29 -7.66 -6.58
N GLU A 70 -8.09 -7.07 -7.47
CA GLU A 70 -9.19 -7.75 -8.15
C GLU A 70 -8.69 -8.87 -9.08
N SER A 71 -7.54 -8.67 -9.74
CA SER A 71 -6.87 -9.72 -10.52
C SER A 71 -6.54 -10.94 -9.66
N VAL A 72 -5.94 -10.75 -8.48
CA VAL A 72 -5.67 -11.86 -7.56
C VAL A 72 -6.97 -12.53 -7.13
N ILE A 73 -7.91 -11.80 -6.54
CA ILE A 73 -9.16 -12.36 -6.01
C ILE A 73 -9.95 -13.10 -7.11
N SER A 74 -10.00 -12.55 -8.33
CA SER A 74 -10.74 -13.14 -9.44
C SER A 74 -10.07 -14.34 -10.09
N SER A 75 -8.74 -14.48 -9.95
CA SER A 75 -7.95 -15.49 -10.67
C SER A 75 -7.49 -16.66 -9.80
N VAL A 76 -7.26 -16.42 -8.48
CA VAL A 76 -6.60 -17.44 -7.67
C VAL A 76 -7.57 -18.27 -6.84
N ILE A 77 -8.75 -17.75 -6.52
CA ILE A 77 -9.75 -18.46 -5.74
C ILE A 77 -10.58 -19.34 -6.68
N PRO A 78 -10.50 -20.68 -6.58
CA PRO A 78 -11.25 -21.58 -7.45
C PRO A 78 -12.78 -21.45 -7.24
N PRO A 79 -13.62 -21.99 -8.15
CA PRO A 79 -15.08 -21.88 -8.04
C PRO A 79 -15.65 -22.35 -6.71
N GLU A 80 -15.10 -23.44 -6.14
CA GLU A 80 -15.50 -24.01 -4.86
C GLU A 80 -14.72 -23.44 -3.68
N GLY A 81 -13.79 -22.51 -3.95
CA GLY A 81 -12.94 -21.88 -2.94
C GLY A 81 -13.74 -21.02 -1.98
N ARG A 82 -13.31 -20.98 -0.73
CA ARG A 82 -13.87 -20.13 0.31
C ARG A 82 -12.84 -19.13 0.80
N PHE A 83 -13.22 -17.86 0.82
CA PHE A 83 -12.36 -16.75 1.10
C PHE A 83 -12.63 -16.16 2.49
N VAL A 84 -11.61 -16.02 3.30
CA VAL A 84 -11.67 -15.34 4.60
C VAL A 84 -10.95 -14.01 4.49
N VAL A 85 -11.63 -12.92 4.80
CA VAL A 85 -11.07 -11.56 4.80
C VAL A 85 -10.99 -11.04 6.23
N LEU A 86 -9.78 -10.67 6.65
CA LEU A 86 -9.51 -10.04 7.95
C LEU A 86 -9.50 -8.51 7.74
N ALA A 87 -10.51 -7.81 8.23
CA ALA A 87 -10.70 -6.39 7.94
C ALA A 87 -10.75 -5.54 9.21
N ASN A 88 -9.95 -4.47 9.25
CA ASN A 88 -10.01 -3.42 10.25
C ASN A 88 -10.03 -2.02 9.60
N GLY A 89 -10.56 -1.93 8.37
CA GLY A 89 -10.69 -0.67 7.65
C GLY A 89 -11.24 -0.83 6.23
N ALA A 90 -11.34 0.27 5.53
CA ALA A 90 -12.02 0.35 4.23
C ALA A 90 -11.35 -0.49 3.13
N TYR A 91 -10.06 -0.79 3.23
CA TYR A 91 -9.38 -1.60 2.20
C TYR A 91 -9.64 -3.10 2.41
N GLY A 92 -9.73 -3.56 3.65
CA GLY A 92 -10.22 -4.91 3.97
C GLY A 92 -11.68 -5.11 3.53
N GLU A 93 -12.56 -4.16 3.82
CA GLU A 93 -13.96 -4.19 3.33
C GLU A 93 -14.04 -4.23 1.80
N ARG A 94 -13.13 -3.54 1.10
CA ARG A 94 -13.07 -3.57 -0.36
C ARG A 94 -12.71 -4.96 -0.91
N MET A 95 -11.79 -5.69 -0.27
CA MET A 95 -11.49 -7.07 -0.67
C MET A 95 -12.74 -7.96 -0.62
N ALA A 96 -13.50 -7.86 0.46
CA ALA A 96 -14.75 -8.59 0.59
C ALA A 96 -15.77 -8.18 -0.48
N ALA A 97 -15.93 -6.88 -0.72
CA ALA A 97 -16.86 -6.37 -1.75
C ALA A 97 -16.49 -6.84 -3.17
N ILE A 98 -15.19 -6.94 -3.49
CA ILE A 98 -14.71 -7.52 -4.75
C ILE A 98 -15.11 -9.00 -4.83
N ALA A 99 -14.82 -9.78 -3.78
CA ALA A 99 -15.13 -11.21 -3.74
C ALA A 99 -16.64 -11.47 -3.86
N GLU A 100 -17.47 -10.73 -3.14
CA GLU A 100 -18.93 -10.79 -3.24
C GLU A 100 -19.43 -10.48 -4.65
N ARG A 101 -18.89 -9.44 -5.30
CA ARG A 101 -19.23 -9.08 -6.68
C ARG A 101 -18.89 -10.19 -7.68
N LEU A 102 -17.83 -10.94 -7.41
CA LEU A 102 -17.37 -12.07 -8.23
C LEU A 102 -18.10 -13.40 -7.88
N GLY A 103 -19.04 -13.38 -6.94
CA GLY A 103 -19.77 -14.59 -6.51
C GLY A 103 -18.91 -15.58 -5.70
N ILE A 104 -17.82 -15.10 -5.09
CA ILE A 104 -16.94 -15.94 -4.26
C ILE A 104 -17.52 -16.07 -2.86
N SER A 105 -17.63 -17.32 -2.34
CA SER A 105 -18.03 -17.57 -0.97
C SER A 105 -17.06 -16.91 0.00
N THR A 106 -17.53 -15.90 0.75
CA THR A 106 -16.66 -15.01 1.55
C THR A 106 -17.11 -14.94 3.00
N ARG A 107 -16.18 -15.16 3.93
CA ARG A 107 -16.30 -14.87 5.36
C ARG A 107 -15.55 -13.59 5.67
N LEU A 108 -16.25 -12.52 5.98
CA LEU A 108 -15.65 -11.25 6.39
C LEU A 108 -15.61 -11.17 7.91
N ALA A 109 -14.41 -11.15 8.47
CA ALA A 109 -14.16 -10.94 9.89
C ALA A 109 -13.70 -9.52 10.15
N ARG A 110 -14.41 -8.81 11.04
CA ARG A 110 -14.20 -7.37 11.32
C ARG A 110 -13.58 -7.14 12.67
N TRP A 111 -12.65 -6.21 12.71
CA TRP A 111 -12.11 -5.56 13.91
C TRP A 111 -12.41 -4.07 13.87
N PRO A 112 -12.43 -3.37 15.01
CA PRO A 112 -12.46 -1.91 15.05
C PRO A 112 -11.32 -1.28 14.25
N GLU A 113 -11.55 -0.11 13.65
CA GLU A 113 -10.56 0.57 12.80
C GLU A 113 -9.25 0.94 13.53
N ASN A 114 -9.28 1.00 14.85
CA ASN A 114 -8.12 1.29 15.72
C ASN A 114 -7.52 0.03 16.39
N GLU A 115 -7.93 -1.14 15.97
CA GLU A 115 -7.44 -2.42 16.50
C GLU A 115 -6.88 -3.28 15.37
N SER A 116 -5.73 -3.94 15.63
CA SER A 116 -5.21 -4.96 14.73
C SER A 116 -5.99 -6.27 14.91
N PRO A 117 -6.11 -7.09 13.88
CA PRO A 117 -6.58 -8.46 14.04
C PRO A 117 -5.76 -9.19 15.10
N ASP A 118 -6.46 -9.69 16.10
CA ASP A 118 -5.85 -10.45 17.19
C ASP A 118 -5.51 -11.87 16.70
N PRO A 119 -4.25 -12.34 16.85
CA PRO A 119 -3.83 -13.65 16.33
C PRO A 119 -4.62 -14.83 16.89
N ALA A 120 -4.96 -14.82 18.18
CA ALA A 120 -5.73 -15.92 18.79
C ALA A 120 -7.15 -16.00 18.22
N ARG A 121 -7.79 -14.84 18.00
CA ARG A 121 -9.09 -14.79 17.33
C ARG A 121 -9.02 -15.19 15.86
N VAL A 122 -7.93 -14.87 15.17
CA VAL A 122 -7.69 -15.31 13.78
C VAL A 122 -7.55 -16.83 13.73
N GLN A 123 -6.78 -17.43 14.65
CA GLN A 123 -6.64 -18.87 14.73
C GLN A 123 -7.99 -19.55 14.92
N HIS A 124 -8.77 -19.10 15.91
CA HIS A 124 -10.11 -19.65 16.17
C HIS A 124 -11.04 -19.51 14.95
N LEU A 125 -11.02 -18.37 14.27
CA LEU A 125 -11.80 -18.14 13.04
C LEU A 125 -11.44 -19.15 11.94
N ILE A 126 -10.16 -19.46 11.74
CA ILE A 126 -9.71 -20.42 10.73
C ILE A 126 -10.13 -21.84 11.11
N GLU A 127 -10.12 -22.18 12.40
CA GLU A 127 -10.62 -23.47 12.92
C GLU A 127 -12.13 -23.62 12.70
N GLU A 128 -12.91 -22.54 12.87
CA GLU A 128 -14.35 -22.50 12.60
C GLU A 128 -14.69 -22.59 11.10
N GLU A 129 -13.73 -22.27 10.23
CA GLU A 129 -13.90 -22.24 8.77
C GLU A 129 -13.01 -23.31 8.08
N PRO A 130 -13.23 -24.61 8.36
CA PRO A 130 -12.38 -25.67 7.81
C PRO A 130 -12.40 -25.75 6.27
N ALA A 131 -13.44 -25.23 5.64
CA ALA A 131 -13.56 -25.13 4.18
C ALA A 131 -12.84 -23.91 3.58
N ALA A 132 -12.29 -23.01 4.39
CA ALA A 132 -11.54 -21.87 3.89
C ALA A 132 -10.31 -22.35 3.10
N THR A 133 -10.12 -21.79 1.91
CA THR A 133 -8.96 -22.08 1.05
C THR A 133 -7.96 -20.93 1.09
N HIS A 134 -8.47 -19.70 1.17
CA HIS A 134 -7.67 -18.48 1.12
C HIS A 134 -8.02 -17.54 2.28
N VAL A 135 -6.99 -16.90 2.82
CA VAL A 135 -7.12 -15.84 3.85
C VAL A 135 -6.44 -14.58 3.35
N ALA A 136 -7.08 -13.44 3.54
CA ALA A 136 -6.50 -12.16 3.12
C ALA A 136 -6.51 -11.11 4.23
N ILE A 137 -5.50 -10.24 4.19
CA ILE A 137 -5.35 -9.09 5.08
C ILE A 137 -4.70 -7.91 4.36
N VAL A 138 -5.01 -6.70 4.80
CA VAL A 138 -4.26 -5.49 4.45
C VAL A 138 -3.09 -5.34 5.43
N HIS A 139 -1.86 -5.18 4.93
CA HIS A 139 -0.70 -4.97 5.80
C HIS A 139 -0.70 -3.58 6.45
N CYS A 140 -0.93 -2.52 5.67
CA CYS A 140 -1.05 -1.16 6.20
C CYS A 140 -2.39 -0.54 5.78
N GLU A 141 -3.32 -0.44 6.73
CA GLU A 141 -4.64 0.16 6.50
C GLU A 141 -4.54 1.69 6.58
N THR A 142 -4.53 2.37 5.44
CA THR A 142 -4.28 3.82 5.37
C THR A 142 -5.50 4.70 5.69
N THR A 143 -6.61 4.13 6.06
CA THR A 143 -7.71 4.89 6.66
C THR A 143 -7.29 5.46 8.01
N THR A 144 -6.55 4.68 8.79
CA THR A 144 -6.04 5.03 10.12
C THR A 144 -4.52 5.22 10.16
N GLY A 145 -3.79 4.44 9.38
CA GLY A 145 -2.34 4.30 9.44
C GLY A 145 -1.88 3.06 10.23
N ILE A 146 -2.81 2.16 10.61
CA ILE A 146 -2.48 0.97 11.38
C ILE A 146 -1.66 -0.04 10.56
N LEU A 147 -0.62 -0.59 11.17
CA LEU A 147 0.16 -1.70 10.62
C LEU A 147 -0.29 -3.02 11.25
N ASN A 148 -0.79 -3.93 10.43
CA ASN A 148 -1.30 -5.22 10.88
C ASN A 148 -0.17 -6.25 11.04
N PRO A 149 -0.26 -7.18 12.01
CA PRO A 149 0.78 -8.15 12.35
C PRO A 149 0.80 -9.33 11.37
N ILE A 150 1.22 -9.09 10.13
CA ILE A 150 1.22 -10.13 9.08
C ILE A 150 2.16 -11.30 9.39
N ASP A 151 3.20 -11.08 10.18
CA ASP A 151 4.16 -12.12 10.58
C ASP A 151 3.46 -13.21 11.40
N GLU A 152 2.74 -12.81 12.45
CA GLU A 152 2.00 -13.73 13.31
C GLU A 152 0.84 -14.41 12.56
N ILE A 153 0.12 -13.65 11.76
CA ILE A 153 -1.02 -14.14 10.98
C ILE A 153 -0.56 -15.12 9.89
N ALA A 154 0.59 -14.85 9.23
CA ALA A 154 1.15 -15.77 8.24
C ALA A 154 1.39 -17.15 8.84
N HIS A 155 2.01 -17.23 10.01
CA HIS A 155 2.24 -18.53 10.68
C HIS A 155 0.95 -19.30 10.95
N ILE A 156 -0.11 -18.60 11.41
CA ILE A 156 -1.41 -19.22 11.67
C ILE A 156 -2.04 -19.74 10.38
N VAL A 157 -2.07 -18.92 9.34
CA VAL A 157 -2.67 -19.25 8.04
C VAL A 157 -1.93 -20.41 7.37
N LYS A 158 -0.60 -20.38 7.38
CA LYS A 158 0.22 -21.44 6.78
C LYS A 158 0.17 -22.74 7.57
N ALA A 159 0.16 -22.69 8.90
CA ALA A 159 -0.03 -23.88 9.74
C ALA A 159 -1.38 -24.58 9.48
N ALA A 160 -2.41 -23.82 9.13
CA ALA A 160 -3.72 -24.36 8.72
C ALA A 160 -3.77 -24.85 7.26
N GLY A 161 -2.66 -24.75 6.51
CA GLY A 161 -2.59 -25.17 5.10
C GLY A 161 -3.41 -24.29 4.15
N ARG A 162 -3.62 -23.01 4.48
CA ARG A 162 -4.38 -22.07 3.65
C ARG A 162 -3.44 -21.18 2.84
N GLU A 163 -3.91 -20.68 1.70
CA GLU A 163 -3.19 -19.68 0.93
C GLU A 163 -3.34 -18.29 1.56
N PHE A 164 -2.25 -17.55 1.62
CA PHE A 164 -2.21 -16.24 2.26
C PHE A 164 -2.02 -15.12 1.24
N ILE A 165 -2.99 -14.20 1.21
CA ILE A 165 -3.02 -13.02 0.33
C ILE A 165 -2.81 -11.76 1.18
N VAL A 166 -1.77 -10.99 0.87
CA VAL A 166 -1.45 -9.75 1.58
C VAL A 166 -1.55 -8.56 0.64
N ASP A 167 -2.48 -7.66 0.93
CA ASP A 167 -2.50 -6.32 0.33
C ASP A 167 -1.43 -5.46 1.02
N ALA A 168 -0.27 -5.34 0.37
CA ALA A 168 0.84 -4.50 0.81
C ALA A 168 0.93 -3.20 -0.02
N MET A 169 -0.21 -2.72 -0.51
CA MET A 169 -0.28 -1.57 -1.40
C MET A 169 0.46 -0.35 -0.87
N SER A 170 0.29 -0.07 0.39
CA SER A 170 0.86 1.12 1.02
C SER A 170 2.19 0.87 1.73
N SER A 171 2.55 -0.38 2.00
CA SER A 171 3.72 -0.72 2.83
C SER A 171 4.91 -1.26 2.05
N PHE A 172 4.68 -1.92 0.92
CA PHE A 172 5.75 -2.53 0.14
C PHE A 172 6.78 -1.52 -0.35
N GLY A 173 8.05 -1.77 -0.05
CA GLY A 173 9.16 -0.86 -0.35
C GLY A 173 9.43 0.22 0.70
N GLY A 174 8.56 0.36 1.72
CA GLY A 174 8.74 1.28 2.85
C GLY A 174 8.70 0.62 4.21
N VAL A 175 8.14 -0.60 4.28
CA VAL A 175 8.20 -1.49 5.44
C VAL A 175 8.83 -2.80 4.97
N PRO A 176 9.84 -3.33 5.65
CA PRO A 176 10.42 -4.63 5.29
C PRO A 176 9.37 -5.75 5.36
N ILE A 177 9.30 -6.57 4.32
CA ILE A 177 8.50 -7.79 4.25
C ILE A 177 9.40 -8.87 3.68
N ASP A 178 9.58 -9.96 4.41
CA ASP A 178 10.36 -11.12 3.97
C ASP A 178 9.40 -12.24 3.55
N LEU A 179 9.16 -12.36 2.24
CA LEU A 179 8.22 -13.34 1.70
C LEU A 179 8.68 -14.78 1.93
N ASN A 180 9.98 -15.02 1.94
CA ASN A 180 10.52 -16.36 2.14
C ASN A 180 10.26 -16.84 3.57
N LYS A 181 10.54 -15.98 4.56
CA LYS A 181 10.32 -16.30 5.98
C LYS A 181 8.83 -16.50 6.30
N LEU A 182 7.96 -15.68 5.68
CA LEU A 182 6.52 -15.66 5.99
C LEU A 182 5.72 -16.62 5.12
N GLU A 183 6.33 -17.22 4.11
CA GLU A 183 5.67 -18.13 3.14
C GLU A 183 4.38 -17.55 2.53
N ILE A 184 4.33 -16.21 2.37
CA ILE A 184 3.17 -15.54 1.79
C ILE A 184 3.00 -15.98 0.33
N ASP A 185 1.79 -16.38 -0.05
CA ASP A 185 1.51 -16.90 -1.39
C ASP A 185 1.31 -15.79 -2.42
N TYR A 186 0.65 -14.68 -2.01
CA TYR A 186 0.43 -13.52 -2.89
C TYR A 186 0.61 -12.21 -2.12
N VAL A 187 1.47 -11.34 -2.63
CA VAL A 187 1.59 -9.94 -2.18
C VAL A 187 1.22 -9.02 -3.33
N ILE A 188 0.29 -8.12 -3.09
CA ILE A 188 -0.16 -7.14 -4.08
C ILE A 188 0.34 -5.75 -3.71
N SER A 189 0.91 -5.03 -4.67
CA SER A 189 1.29 -3.65 -4.47
C SER A 189 1.26 -2.81 -5.76
N SER A 190 1.62 -1.54 -5.65
CA SER A 190 1.62 -0.59 -6.76
C SER A 190 2.82 0.37 -6.69
N PRO A 191 3.25 0.95 -7.82
CA PRO A 191 4.46 1.78 -7.88
C PRO A 191 4.33 3.14 -7.16
N ASN A 192 3.13 3.67 -7.01
CA ASN A 192 2.84 5.05 -6.62
C ASN A 192 2.68 5.28 -5.11
N LYS A 193 3.24 4.39 -4.29
CA LYS A 193 3.29 4.45 -2.84
C LYS A 193 4.75 4.47 -2.37
N CYS A 194 5.16 3.62 -1.45
CA CYS A 194 6.52 3.61 -0.90
C CYS A 194 7.64 3.35 -1.94
N LEU A 195 7.31 2.86 -3.13
CA LEU A 195 8.27 2.76 -4.24
C LEU A 195 8.49 4.08 -5.00
N GLU A 196 7.79 5.15 -4.64
CA GLU A 196 7.97 6.54 -5.08
C GLU A 196 7.94 6.74 -6.60
N SER A 197 7.08 5.98 -7.30
CA SER A 197 6.86 6.15 -8.74
C SER A 197 5.46 6.68 -9.04
N VAL A 198 5.11 6.71 -10.31
CA VAL A 198 3.81 7.18 -10.82
C VAL A 198 2.79 6.04 -10.88
N PRO A 199 1.48 6.33 -10.80
CA PRO A 199 0.44 5.32 -11.01
C PRO A 199 0.37 4.89 -12.47
N GLY A 200 -0.25 3.73 -12.76
CA GLY A 200 -0.52 3.24 -14.12
C GLY A 200 -0.56 1.73 -14.21
N PHE A 201 0.04 1.04 -13.24
CA PHE A 201 0.02 -0.41 -13.14
C PHE A 201 0.10 -0.85 -11.67
N SER A 202 -0.08 -2.12 -11.44
CA SER A 202 0.13 -2.81 -10.18
C SER A 202 1.00 -4.04 -10.42
N PHE A 203 1.44 -4.68 -9.35
CA PHE A 203 2.19 -5.93 -9.45
C PHE A 203 1.78 -6.89 -8.33
N VAL A 204 1.94 -8.17 -8.64
CA VAL A 204 1.71 -9.27 -7.72
C VAL A 204 2.99 -10.08 -7.61
N LEU A 205 3.45 -10.29 -6.39
CA LEU A 205 4.50 -11.26 -6.09
C LEU A 205 3.81 -12.54 -5.66
N ALA A 206 4.07 -13.63 -6.37
CA ALA A 206 3.37 -14.89 -6.17
C ALA A 206 4.33 -16.06 -6.01
N ARG A 207 3.99 -17.02 -5.14
CA ARG A 207 4.66 -18.33 -5.13
C ARG A 207 4.28 -19.09 -6.40
N ARG A 208 5.29 -19.46 -7.18
CA ARG A 208 5.09 -20.12 -8.49
C ARG A 208 4.24 -21.38 -8.38
N ALA A 209 4.55 -22.25 -7.40
CA ALA A 209 3.85 -23.51 -7.21
C ALA A 209 2.35 -23.32 -6.94
N VAL A 210 1.97 -22.21 -6.27
CA VAL A 210 0.56 -21.90 -6.01
C VAL A 210 -0.06 -21.21 -7.25
N LEU A 211 0.65 -20.30 -7.89
CA LEU A 211 0.19 -19.64 -9.11
C LEU A 211 -0.11 -20.62 -10.24
N GLU A 212 0.71 -21.68 -10.41
CA GLU A 212 0.52 -22.71 -11.42
C GLU A 212 -0.79 -23.50 -11.24
N THR A 213 -1.33 -23.61 -10.03
CA THR A 213 -2.62 -24.28 -9.78
C THR A 213 -3.83 -23.44 -10.18
N THR A 214 -3.66 -22.17 -10.49
CA THR A 214 -4.76 -21.22 -10.77
C THR A 214 -5.14 -21.13 -12.24
N LYS A 215 -4.55 -21.97 -13.08
CA LYS A 215 -4.89 -22.03 -14.50
C LYS A 215 -6.40 -22.27 -14.66
N ASP A 216 -7.01 -21.50 -15.55
CA ASP A 216 -8.44 -21.56 -15.88
C ASP A 216 -9.41 -21.18 -14.71
N CYS A 217 -8.89 -20.66 -13.57
CA CYS A 217 -9.72 -20.17 -12.47
C CYS A 217 -10.23 -18.74 -12.66
N ALA A 218 -9.65 -17.97 -13.59
CA ALA A 218 -9.93 -16.55 -13.75
C ALA A 218 -11.38 -16.27 -14.19
N ARG A 219 -12.02 -15.29 -13.54
CA ARG A 219 -13.38 -14.80 -13.83
C ARG A 219 -13.40 -13.61 -14.79
N SER A 220 -12.22 -13.23 -15.31
CA SER A 220 -12.04 -12.08 -16.22
C SER A 220 -10.93 -12.36 -17.22
N VAL A 221 -11.11 -11.95 -18.47
CA VAL A 221 -10.08 -12.07 -19.51
C VAL A 221 -8.91 -11.12 -19.26
N SER A 222 -9.19 -9.86 -18.91
CA SER A 222 -8.15 -8.84 -18.77
C SER A 222 -7.43 -8.88 -17.41
N LEU A 223 -8.08 -9.40 -16.37
CA LEU A 223 -7.55 -9.51 -15.02
C LEU A 223 -7.06 -10.93 -14.69
N ASP A 224 -6.91 -11.81 -15.66
CA ASP A 224 -6.37 -13.16 -15.50
C ASP A 224 -4.87 -13.10 -15.17
N LEU A 225 -4.56 -13.35 -13.88
CA LEU A 225 -3.20 -13.27 -13.35
C LEU A 225 -2.30 -14.38 -13.93
N PHE A 226 -2.84 -15.61 -14.02
CA PHE A 226 -2.08 -16.75 -14.55
C PHE A 226 -1.70 -16.52 -16.01
N ALA A 227 -2.67 -16.18 -16.85
CA ALA A 227 -2.40 -15.94 -18.25
C ALA A 227 -1.49 -14.72 -18.49
N GLN A 228 -1.55 -13.68 -17.63
CA GLN A 228 -0.60 -12.57 -17.67
C GLN A 228 0.82 -13.03 -17.34
N TRP A 229 1.00 -13.86 -16.29
CA TRP A 229 2.27 -14.47 -15.97
C TRP A 229 2.80 -15.36 -17.12
N GLU A 230 1.95 -16.25 -17.65
CA GLU A 230 2.32 -17.09 -18.79
C GLU A 230 2.77 -16.27 -20.02
N GLY A 231 2.10 -15.13 -20.29
CA GLY A 231 2.51 -14.20 -21.34
C GLY A 231 3.90 -13.60 -21.11
N LEU A 232 4.16 -13.16 -19.89
CA LEU A 232 5.47 -12.62 -19.47
C LEU A 232 6.58 -13.68 -19.53
N GLU A 233 6.26 -14.93 -19.22
CA GLU A 233 7.24 -16.03 -19.32
C GLU A 233 7.55 -16.43 -20.77
N ARG A 234 6.54 -16.48 -21.64
CA ARG A 234 6.67 -16.96 -23.01
C ARG A 234 7.53 -16.04 -23.88
N ASN A 235 7.41 -14.72 -23.74
CA ASN A 235 8.07 -13.78 -24.63
C ASN A 235 8.45 -12.44 -23.96
N GLY A 236 8.33 -12.34 -22.64
CA GLY A 236 8.64 -11.11 -21.88
C GLY A 236 7.63 -9.99 -22.05
N GLN A 237 6.47 -10.21 -22.63
CA GLN A 237 5.51 -9.16 -22.99
C GLN A 237 4.22 -9.25 -22.17
N PHE A 238 3.60 -8.07 -21.96
CA PHE A 238 2.22 -8.02 -21.49
C PHE A 238 1.27 -8.62 -22.54
N ARG A 239 0.19 -9.22 -22.07
CA ARG A 239 -0.88 -9.73 -22.96
C ARG A 239 -1.59 -8.60 -23.72
N PHE A 240 -1.76 -7.46 -23.08
CA PHE A 240 -2.42 -6.26 -23.60
C PHE A 240 -1.49 -5.08 -23.52
N THR A 241 -1.83 -3.94 -24.13
CA THR A 241 -0.99 -2.74 -24.17
C THR A 241 -0.55 -2.28 -22.79
N PRO A 242 0.75 -2.26 -22.47
CA PRO A 242 1.27 -1.84 -21.17
C PRO A 242 1.38 -0.31 -21.05
N PRO A 243 1.40 0.23 -19.83
CA PRO A 243 1.67 1.64 -19.58
C PRO A 243 3.18 1.93 -19.65
N THR A 244 3.72 2.00 -20.86
CA THR A 244 5.18 2.07 -21.12
C THR A 244 5.88 3.19 -20.35
N HIS A 245 5.32 4.40 -20.36
CA HIS A 245 5.88 5.56 -19.64
C HIS A 245 5.92 5.35 -18.12
N ALA A 246 4.87 4.74 -17.52
CA ALA A 246 4.85 4.45 -16.10
C ALA A 246 5.88 3.38 -15.72
N LEU A 247 6.15 2.42 -16.61
CA LEU A 247 7.17 1.39 -16.41
C LEU A 247 8.59 1.96 -16.53
N LEU A 248 8.83 2.90 -17.46
CA LEU A 248 10.08 3.66 -17.52
C LEU A 248 10.34 4.46 -16.23
N ALA A 249 9.32 5.17 -15.76
CA ALA A 249 9.40 5.90 -14.50
C ALA A 249 9.68 4.96 -13.30
N PHE A 250 9.07 3.78 -13.31
CA PHE A 250 9.22 2.81 -12.24
C PHE A 250 10.61 2.18 -12.21
N ALA A 251 11.19 1.87 -13.35
CA ALA A 251 12.58 1.39 -13.42
C ALA A 251 13.52 2.40 -12.77
N ARG A 252 13.37 3.72 -13.08
CA ARG A 252 14.17 4.76 -12.44
C ARG A 252 13.92 4.86 -10.93
N ALA A 253 12.66 4.72 -10.49
CA ALA A 253 12.33 4.74 -9.06
C ALA A 253 12.95 3.56 -8.29
N LEU A 254 13.06 2.37 -8.91
CA LEU A 254 13.74 1.21 -8.34
C LEU A 254 15.25 1.43 -8.23
N GLU A 255 15.86 2.07 -9.23
CA GLU A 255 17.26 2.51 -9.16
C GLU A 255 17.48 3.47 -7.99
N GLU A 256 16.63 4.48 -7.83
CA GLU A 256 16.70 5.43 -6.71
C GLU A 256 16.53 4.74 -5.35
N LEU A 257 15.66 3.75 -5.23
CA LEU A 257 15.53 2.95 -4.01
C LEU A 257 16.84 2.23 -3.69
N ARG A 258 17.51 1.66 -4.69
CA ARG A 258 18.80 1.00 -4.53
C ARG A 258 19.91 2.00 -4.17
N GLU A 259 19.97 3.15 -4.85
CA GLU A 259 20.90 4.25 -4.57
C GLU A 259 20.74 4.81 -3.15
N GLU A 260 19.52 4.86 -2.63
CA GLU A 260 19.20 5.26 -1.26
C GLU A 260 19.71 4.26 -0.20
N GLY A 261 19.94 3.01 -0.55
CA GLY A 261 20.33 1.93 0.36
C GLY A 261 19.22 0.89 0.60
N GLY A 262 18.22 0.84 -0.27
CA GLY A 262 17.14 -0.15 -0.25
C GLY A 262 16.02 0.17 0.74
N VAL A 263 15.22 -0.85 1.02
CA VAL A 263 14.03 -0.72 1.89
C VAL A 263 14.37 -0.23 3.30
N SER A 264 15.49 -0.68 3.86
CA SER A 264 15.90 -0.30 5.23
C SER A 264 16.21 1.18 5.34
N ALA A 265 16.92 1.76 4.36
CA ALA A 265 17.23 3.19 4.35
C ALA A 265 15.96 4.02 4.12
N ARG A 266 15.09 3.60 3.20
CA ARG A 266 13.79 4.23 2.97
C ARG A 266 12.90 4.20 4.20
N ALA A 267 12.81 3.07 4.88
CA ALA A 267 12.08 2.92 6.14
C ALA A 267 12.63 3.86 7.23
N ALA A 268 13.95 4.02 7.30
CA ALA A 268 14.60 4.95 8.24
C ALA A 268 14.23 6.40 7.94
N ARG A 269 14.26 6.83 6.67
CA ARG A 269 13.82 8.17 6.26
C ARG A 269 12.35 8.43 6.59
N TYR A 270 11.46 7.47 6.30
CA TYR A 270 10.04 7.59 6.63
C TYR A 270 9.80 7.66 8.14
N ARG A 271 10.59 6.90 8.92
CA ARG A 271 10.54 6.98 10.39
C ARG A 271 10.94 8.36 10.89
N ALA A 272 12.04 8.92 10.41
CA ALA A 272 12.49 10.27 10.78
C ALA A 272 11.45 11.34 10.42
N ASN A 273 10.86 11.27 9.24
CA ASN A 273 9.75 12.14 8.82
C ASN A 273 8.54 12.00 9.76
N HIS A 274 8.16 10.78 10.10
CA HIS A 274 7.03 10.49 10.98
C HIS A 274 7.28 10.99 12.41
N GLU A 275 8.47 10.79 12.97
CA GLU A 275 8.85 11.28 14.29
C GLU A 275 8.83 12.81 14.36
N ALA A 276 9.36 13.49 13.32
CA ALA A 276 9.30 14.95 13.22
C ALA A 276 7.84 15.45 13.16
N LEU A 277 6.97 14.74 12.41
CA LEU A 277 5.55 15.07 12.35
C LEU A 277 4.87 14.91 13.71
N ARG A 278 5.03 13.74 14.34
CA ARG A 278 4.39 13.43 15.62
C ARG A 278 4.79 14.43 16.71
N THR A 279 6.09 14.68 16.83
CA THR A 279 6.61 15.62 17.82
C THR A 279 5.99 17.00 17.61
N GLY A 280 6.07 17.55 16.40
CA GLY A 280 5.55 18.89 16.15
C GLY A 280 4.03 19.00 16.25
N MET A 281 3.27 17.97 15.87
CA MET A 281 1.81 17.97 16.01
C MET A 281 1.38 17.85 17.47
N ASN A 282 2.07 17.03 18.27
CA ASN A 282 1.83 16.92 19.71
C ASN A 282 2.11 18.25 20.45
N GLU A 283 3.20 18.94 20.10
CA GLU A 283 3.51 20.29 20.65
C GLU A 283 2.42 21.32 20.30
N LEU A 284 1.73 21.12 19.18
CA LEU A 284 0.59 21.96 18.77
C LEU A 284 -0.75 21.50 19.35
N GLY A 285 -0.78 20.45 20.17
CA GLY A 285 -1.98 19.93 20.82
C GLY A 285 -2.87 19.04 19.95
N PHE A 286 -2.40 18.56 18.79
CA PHE A 286 -3.16 17.65 17.96
C PHE A 286 -2.96 16.19 18.42
N ALA A 287 -4.04 15.51 18.75
CA ALA A 287 -4.02 14.11 19.19
C ALA A 287 -4.03 13.14 18.00
N GLU A 288 -3.14 12.13 18.05
CA GLU A 288 -3.18 11.01 17.13
C GLU A 288 -4.44 10.15 17.38
N TYR A 289 -4.94 9.51 16.32
CA TYR A 289 -6.07 8.59 16.45
C TYR A 289 -5.67 7.22 16.97
N LEU A 290 -4.50 6.72 16.54
CA LEU A 290 -3.97 5.42 16.96
C LEU A 290 -2.96 5.56 18.12
N PRO A 291 -2.87 4.56 19.01
CA PRO A 291 -1.75 4.46 19.94
C PRO A 291 -0.44 4.20 19.17
N GLY A 292 0.68 4.75 19.67
CA GLY A 292 1.96 4.81 18.96
C GLY A 292 2.53 3.46 18.48
N GLU A 293 2.31 2.37 19.22
CA GLU A 293 2.85 1.04 18.92
C GLU A 293 2.28 0.40 17.63
N ARG A 294 1.07 0.82 17.24
CA ARG A 294 0.37 0.28 16.05
C ARG A 294 0.44 1.21 14.84
N GLN A 295 0.98 2.40 15.03
CA GLN A 295 1.06 3.42 14.01
C GLN A 295 2.18 3.12 13.02
N SER A 296 1.85 3.07 11.71
CA SER A 296 2.87 3.00 10.66
C SER A 296 3.57 4.34 10.44
N ASN A 297 4.78 4.30 9.87
CA ASN A 297 5.52 5.50 9.45
C ASN A 297 5.06 6.04 8.08
N ILE A 298 3.89 5.63 7.59
CA ILE A 298 3.40 5.93 6.24
C ILE A 298 2.42 7.10 6.24
N ILE A 299 1.48 7.06 7.18
CA ILE A 299 0.42 8.06 7.30
C ILE A 299 -0.10 8.09 8.74
N THR A 300 -0.36 9.28 9.27
CA THR A 300 -0.94 9.47 10.59
C THR A 300 -2.30 10.14 10.47
N ALA A 301 -3.28 9.58 11.18
CA ALA A 301 -4.58 10.20 11.36
C ALA A 301 -4.57 11.03 12.66
N PHE A 302 -4.87 12.31 12.55
CA PHE A 302 -5.00 13.23 13.67
C PHE A 302 -6.47 13.56 13.90
N ARG A 303 -6.90 13.58 15.15
CA ARG A 303 -8.25 14.03 15.54
C ARG A 303 -8.42 15.51 15.23
N TYR A 304 -9.64 15.92 14.91
CA TYR A 304 -9.94 17.34 14.87
C TYR A 304 -9.74 17.95 16.26
N PRO A 305 -9.29 19.22 16.34
CA PRO A 305 -9.27 19.94 17.63
C PRO A 305 -10.69 19.98 18.23
N ASP A 306 -10.75 20.06 19.55
CA ASP A 306 -12.02 20.23 20.28
C ASP A 306 -12.51 21.69 20.19
N ASP A 307 -12.82 22.11 18.97
CA ASP A 307 -13.36 23.42 18.65
C ASP A 307 -14.53 23.25 17.68
N PRO A 308 -15.76 23.66 18.07
CA PRO A 308 -16.93 23.55 17.22
C PRO A 308 -16.85 24.37 15.91
N ASN A 309 -15.91 25.33 15.83
CA ASN A 309 -15.69 26.15 14.66
C ASN A 309 -14.60 25.60 13.74
N PHE A 310 -13.95 24.47 14.08
CA PHE A 310 -12.96 23.86 13.20
C PHE A 310 -13.64 23.31 11.95
N ARG A 311 -13.18 23.78 10.80
CA ARG A 311 -13.59 23.28 9.48
C ARG A 311 -12.37 22.80 8.73
N PHE A 312 -12.37 21.52 8.37
CA PHE A 312 -11.26 20.92 7.66
C PHE A 312 -11.00 21.63 6.31
N GLU A 313 -12.04 22.07 5.62
CA GLU A 313 -11.94 22.77 4.34
C GLU A 313 -11.13 24.06 4.48
N ASP A 314 -11.38 24.87 5.53
CA ASP A 314 -10.65 26.12 5.78
C ASP A 314 -9.18 25.82 6.10
N PHE A 315 -8.94 24.80 6.92
CA PHE A 315 -7.61 24.33 7.25
C PHE A 315 -6.85 23.84 6.01
N TYR A 316 -7.49 23.00 5.19
CA TYR A 316 -6.95 22.53 3.93
C TYR A 316 -6.60 23.68 2.97
N HIS A 317 -7.51 24.62 2.75
CA HIS A 317 -7.27 25.76 1.87
C HIS A 317 -6.15 26.66 2.36
N TYR A 318 -6.03 26.86 3.67
CA TYR A 318 -4.91 27.60 4.27
C TYR A 318 -3.56 26.95 3.98
N LEU A 319 -3.45 25.63 4.18
CA LEU A 319 -2.23 24.87 3.91
C LEU A 319 -1.95 24.82 2.40
N ARG A 320 -2.97 24.59 1.59
CA ARG A 320 -2.85 24.52 0.13
C ARG A 320 -2.32 25.84 -0.47
N ALA A 321 -2.78 26.97 0.04
CA ALA A 321 -2.29 28.29 -0.37
C ALA A 321 -0.80 28.51 0.00
N ARG A 322 -0.25 27.71 0.90
CA ARG A 322 1.17 27.72 1.31
C ARG A 322 2.01 26.60 0.71
N GLY A 323 1.42 25.88 -0.24
CA GLY A 323 2.12 24.83 -0.97
C GLY A 323 2.09 23.44 -0.30
N PHE A 324 1.19 23.22 0.64
CA PHE A 324 1.04 21.90 1.32
C PHE A 324 -0.32 21.27 1.03
N VAL A 325 -0.34 19.98 0.70
CA VAL A 325 -1.56 19.22 0.48
C VAL A 325 -1.62 18.07 1.48
N ILE A 326 -2.69 18.01 2.25
CA ILE A 326 -3.01 16.93 3.18
C ILE A 326 -4.35 16.29 2.79
N TYR A 327 -4.73 15.17 3.40
CA TYR A 327 -5.99 14.50 3.07
C TYR A 327 -7.01 14.58 4.20
N PRO A 328 -8.31 14.61 3.85
CA PRO A 328 -9.38 14.43 4.84
C PRO A 328 -9.30 13.03 5.45
N GLY A 329 -9.89 12.86 6.61
CA GLY A 329 -10.09 11.56 7.22
C GLY A 329 -11.03 10.68 6.41
N LYS A 330 -10.95 9.37 6.65
CA LYS A 330 -11.85 8.35 6.07
C LYS A 330 -12.43 7.43 7.15
N LEU A 331 -12.38 7.85 8.40
CA LEU A 331 -12.86 7.07 9.53
C LEU A 331 -14.38 7.13 9.62
N SER A 332 -14.99 6.02 10.02
CA SER A 332 -16.44 5.92 10.20
C SER A 332 -16.90 6.47 11.54
N ARG A 333 -16.02 6.53 12.55
CA ARG A 333 -16.36 6.82 13.94
C ARG A 333 -15.63 8.02 14.55
N ALA A 334 -14.80 8.73 13.79
CA ALA A 334 -14.05 9.87 14.31
C ALA A 334 -13.82 10.94 13.23
N HIS A 335 -13.95 12.20 13.63
CA HIS A 335 -13.57 13.33 12.78
C HIS A 335 -12.03 13.48 12.85
N CYS A 336 -11.37 13.17 11.74
CA CYS A 336 -9.92 13.19 11.61
C CYS A 336 -9.50 13.80 10.27
N PHE A 337 -8.24 14.20 10.20
CA PHE A 337 -7.53 14.44 8.95
C PHE A 337 -6.26 13.58 8.92
N ARG A 338 -5.66 13.42 7.76
CA ARG A 338 -4.51 12.54 7.58
C ARG A 338 -3.34 13.27 6.95
N ILE A 339 -2.14 12.98 7.48
CA ILE A 339 -0.87 13.49 6.97
C ILE A 339 0.03 12.30 6.63
N GLY A 340 0.39 12.16 5.36
CA GLY A 340 1.34 11.15 4.88
C GLY A 340 2.78 11.65 5.02
N THR A 341 3.70 10.71 5.28
CA THR A 341 5.12 10.98 5.51
C THR A 341 6.04 10.29 4.50
N ILE A 342 5.45 9.75 3.43
CA ILE A 342 6.13 9.03 2.35
C ILE A 342 6.28 9.90 1.09
N GLY A 343 7.12 9.44 0.16
CA GLY A 343 7.44 10.17 -1.05
C GLY A 343 8.74 10.96 -0.92
N ARG A 344 9.06 11.75 -1.93
CA ARG A 344 10.30 12.54 -1.98
C ARG A 344 10.21 13.79 -1.12
N ILE A 345 9.96 13.59 0.17
CA ILE A 345 9.95 14.59 1.24
C ILE A 345 10.97 14.21 2.32
N ASN A 346 11.43 15.19 3.06
CA ASN A 346 12.40 15.04 4.14
C ASN A 346 11.90 15.72 5.43
N GLU A 347 12.65 15.57 6.53
CA GLU A 347 12.30 16.16 7.82
C GLU A 347 12.11 17.68 7.78
N GLN A 348 12.85 18.42 6.95
CA GLN A 348 12.68 19.86 6.85
C GLN A 348 11.33 20.22 6.22
N ASP A 349 10.92 19.49 5.18
CA ASP A 349 9.59 19.67 4.57
C ASP A 349 8.47 19.40 5.60
N VAL A 350 8.66 18.42 6.47
CA VAL A 350 7.72 18.11 7.57
C VAL A 350 7.67 19.24 8.58
N ARG A 351 8.84 19.76 9.02
CA ARG A 351 8.91 20.90 9.95
C ARG A 351 8.26 22.16 9.37
N ASP A 352 8.44 22.40 8.07
CA ASP A 352 7.80 23.52 7.38
C ASP A 352 6.27 23.38 7.34
N LEU A 353 5.75 22.18 7.13
CA LEU A 353 4.32 21.88 7.25
C LEU A 353 3.83 22.14 8.69
N VAL A 354 4.50 21.59 9.70
CA VAL A 354 4.13 21.76 11.12
C VAL A 354 4.15 23.25 11.50
N ALA A 355 5.15 23.99 11.05
CA ALA A 355 5.21 25.45 11.25
C ALA A 355 4.03 26.19 10.59
N ALA A 356 3.58 25.74 9.41
CA ALA A 356 2.39 26.29 8.76
C ALA A 356 1.10 25.96 9.55
N ILE A 357 0.98 24.74 10.06
CA ILE A 357 -0.12 24.33 10.93
C ILE A 357 -0.14 25.16 12.21
N GLY A 358 1.01 25.36 12.86
CA GLY A 358 1.12 26.18 14.08
C GLY A 358 0.76 27.64 13.85
N ARG A 359 1.03 28.21 12.65
CA ARG A 359 0.55 29.55 12.29
C ARG A 359 -0.97 29.58 12.14
N TYR A 360 -1.58 28.55 11.54
CA TYR A 360 -3.03 28.45 11.45
C TYR A 360 -3.69 28.36 12.83
N ALA A 361 -3.17 27.52 13.70
CA ALA A 361 -3.67 27.36 15.07
C ALA A 361 -3.65 28.68 15.85
N ARG A 362 -2.58 29.49 15.71
CA ARG A 362 -2.51 30.82 16.34
C ARG A 362 -3.50 31.85 15.80
N LEU A 363 -3.93 31.72 14.54
CA LEU A 363 -4.99 32.56 13.96
C LEU A 363 -6.38 32.18 14.49
N LYS A 364 -6.50 31.02 15.12
CA LYS A 364 -7.72 30.48 15.72
C LYS A 364 -7.41 30.06 17.18
N PRO A 365 -7.30 31.02 18.13
CA PRO A 365 -6.82 30.78 19.49
C PRO A 365 -7.58 29.67 20.26
N SER A 366 -8.83 29.42 19.89
CA SER A 366 -9.65 28.34 20.48
C SER A 366 -9.07 26.93 20.27
N TYR A 367 -8.13 26.73 19.32
CA TYR A 367 -7.49 25.44 19.07
C TYR A 367 -6.39 25.06 20.08
N VAL A 368 -5.88 26.02 20.84
CA VAL A 368 -4.68 25.86 21.68
C VAL A 368 -4.98 25.79 23.19
N SER A 369 -6.21 25.99 23.63
CA SER A 369 -6.51 26.08 25.04
C SER A 369 -7.21 24.84 25.60
N ALA A 370 -6.47 23.78 25.83
CA ALA A 370 -6.87 22.72 26.77
C ALA A 370 -5.68 21.87 27.25
N THR A 371 -4.54 22.47 27.53
CA THR A 371 -3.48 21.79 28.31
C THR A 371 -2.65 22.81 29.09
N ILE A 372 -3.14 23.21 30.21
CA ILE A 372 -2.34 23.64 31.38
C ILE A 372 -2.86 22.87 32.58
#